data_b112a097f44910f499403c3a87f934a3
#
_entry.id   b112a097f44910f499403c3a87f934a3
#
_cell.length_a   1.000
_cell.length_b   1.000
_cell.length_c   1.000
_cell.angle_alpha   90.00
_cell.angle_beta   90.00
_cell.angle_gamma   90.00
#
_symmetry.space_group_name_H-M   'P 1'
#
loop_
_entity.id
_entity.type
_entity.pdbx_description
1 polymer ?
#
loop_
_entity_poly.entity_id
_entity_poly.type
_entity_poly.pdbx_seq_one_letter_code
_entity_poly.pdbx_strand_id
1 'polypeptide(L)'
;MWAVDHLRPDEARALLDSCRRLHAERLATYRTLMRELAREHGRLERTEHDTLVGPYLCLQQGVWHEEMYIRWCTWARARIASRARRGRRPRRRRDAIDLHAVVARTARR
;
A
#
# COMPACT_ATOMS: atom_id res chain seq x y z
N MET A 1 13.22 8.75 -4.48
CA MET A 1 12.39 8.02 -4.45
C MET A 1 12.47 6.93 -5.36
N TRP A 2 12.00 6.61 -5.75
CA TRP A 2 11.38 5.37 -6.05
C TRP A 2 11.85 4.84 -7.39
N ALA A 3 12.05 3.56 -7.48
CA ALA A 3 12.30 2.86 -8.73
C ALA A 3 11.28 3.22 -9.82
N VAL A 4 10.06 3.58 -9.40
CA VAL A 4 8.95 3.95 -10.30
C VAL A 4 9.25 5.18 -11.16
N ASP A 5 10.06 6.12 -10.66
CA ASP A 5 10.40 7.34 -11.40
C ASP A 5 11.26 7.09 -12.64
N HIS A 6 11.96 5.96 -12.66
CA HIS A 6 12.85 5.56 -13.75
C HIS A 6 12.22 4.55 -14.71
N LEU A 7 10.98 4.13 -14.43
CA LEU A 7 10.27 3.16 -15.25
C LEU A 7 9.35 3.84 -16.25
N ARG A 8 9.18 3.19 -17.39
CA ARG A 8 8.13 3.60 -18.33
C ARG A 8 6.76 3.34 -17.70
N PRO A 9 5.70 4.08 -18.13
CA PRO A 9 4.36 3.93 -17.54
C PRO A 9 3.83 2.49 -17.54
N ASP A 10 4.08 1.73 -18.60
CA ASP A 10 3.66 0.33 -18.70
C ASP A 10 4.42 -0.57 -17.72
N GLU A 11 5.73 -0.34 -17.55
CA GLU A 11 6.57 -1.06 -16.58
C GLU A 11 6.16 -0.74 -15.14
N ALA A 12 5.90 0.53 -14.86
CA ALA A 12 5.44 0.97 -13.54
C ALA A 12 4.08 0.35 -13.19
N ARG A 13 3.15 0.31 -14.13
CA ARG A 13 1.85 -0.36 -13.94
C ARG A 13 2.01 -1.85 -13.68
N ALA A 14 2.87 -2.53 -14.45
CA ALA A 14 3.13 -3.96 -14.26
C ALA A 14 3.72 -4.24 -12.89
N LEU A 15 4.65 -3.40 -12.41
CA LEU A 15 5.23 -3.50 -11.07
C LEU A 15 4.16 -3.33 -9.99
N LEU A 16 3.31 -2.33 -10.11
CA LEU A 16 2.22 -2.07 -9.17
C LEU A 16 1.19 -3.21 -9.16
N ASP A 17 0.87 -3.79 -10.31
CA ASP A 17 -0.01 -4.95 -10.39
C ASP A 17 0.59 -6.17 -9.70
N SER A 18 1.90 -6.39 -9.85
CA SER A 18 2.62 -7.46 -9.16
C SER A 18 2.64 -7.26 -7.65
N CYS A 19 2.93 -6.04 -7.19
CA CYS A 19 2.90 -5.68 -5.76
C CYS A 19 1.50 -5.88 -5.17
N ARG A 20 0.47 -5.44 -5.89
CA ARG A 20 -0.92 -5.60 -5.47
C ARG A 20 -1.29 -7.07 -5.28
N ARG A 21 -0.91 -7.94 -6.22
CA ARG A 21 -1.16 -9.39 -6.10
C ARG A 21 -0.47 -9.99 -4.89
N LEU A 22 0.78 -9.64 -4.66
CA LEU A 22 1.54 -10.12 -3.50
C LEU A 22 0.84 -9.72 -2.19
N HIS A 23 0.44 -8.46 -2.06
CA HIS A 23 -0.24 -7.98 -0.86
C HIS A 23 -1.63 -8.58 -0.71
N ALA A 24 -2.35 -8.84 -1.80
CA ALA A 24 -3.63 -9.55 -1.76
C ALA A 24 -3.49 -10.99 -1.27
N GLU A 25 -2.44 -11.69 -1.66
CA GLU A 25 -2.13 -13.04 -1.17
C GLU A 25 -1.81 -13.04 0.33
N ARG A 26 -1.01 -12.07 0.78
CA ARG A 26 -0.68 -11.90 2.19
C ARG A 26 -1.93 -11.58 3.03
N LEU A 27 -2.80 -10.72 2.50
CA LEU A 27 -4.06 -10.39 3.15
C LEU A 27 -4.94 -11.64 3.32
N ALA A 28 -5.05 -12.46 2.29
CA ALA A 28 -5.79 -13.71 2.35
C ALA A 28 -5.23 -14.65 3.41
N THR A 29 -3.90 -14.76 3.52
CA THR A 29 -3.22 -15.56 4.54
C THR A 29 -3.54 -15.07 5.94
N TYR A 30 -3.42 -13.77 6.19
CA TYR A 30 -3.72 -13.18 7.51
C TYR A 30 -5.19 -13.38 7.90
N ARG A 31 -6.12 -13.19 6.97
CA ARG A 31 -7.55 -13.42 7.21
C ARG A 31 -7.85 -14.88 7.52
N THR A 32 -7.18 -15.81 6.84
CA THR A 32 -7.31 -17.25 7.13
C THR A 32 -6.84 -17.57 8.53
N LEU A 33 -5.67 -17.06 8.93
CA LEU A 33 -5.14 -17.24 10.29
C LEU A 33 -6.08 -16.67 11.34
N MET A 34 -6.63 -15.50 11.12
CA MET A 34 -7.60 -14.89 12.03
C MET A 34 -8.85 -15.75 12.19
N ARG A 35 -9.37 -16.29 11.08
CA ARG A 35 -10.53 -17.20 11.12
C ARG A 35 -10.24 -18.50 11.87
N GLU A 36 -9.07 -19.07 11.68
CA GLU A 36 -8.65 -20.29 12.39
C GLU A 36 -8.54 -20.05 13.90
N LEU A 37 -7.89 -18.94 14.28
CA LEU A 37 -7.79 -18.57 15.71
C LEU A 37 -9.16 -18.32 16.32
N ALA A 38 -10.04 -17.65 15.60
CA ALA A 38 -11.41 -17.40 16.08
C ALA A 38 -12.23 -18.68 16.21
N ARG A 39 -12.00 -19.66 15.34
CA ARG A 39 -12.63 -21.00 15.45
C ARG A 39 -12.18 -21.75 16.68
N GLU A 40 -10.89 -21.71 17.00
CA GLU A 40 -10.30 -22.43 18.13
C GLU A 40 -10.59 -21.76 19.48
N HIS A 41 -10.62 -20.42 19.51
CA HIS A 41 -10.61 -19.64 20.76
C HIS A 41 -11.81 -18.68 20.91
N GLY A 42 -12.76 -18.68 19.97
CA GLY A 42 -13.86 -17.72 19.96
C GLY A 42 -13.43 -16.36 19.43
N ARG A 43 -14.24 -15.33 19.68
CA ARG A 43 -13.96 -13.98 19.22
C ARG A 43 -12.69 -13.41 19.84
N LEU A 44 -11.67 -13.18 19.03
CA LEU A 44 -10.38 -12.68 19.49
C LEU A 44 -10.47 -11.29 20.12
N GLU A 45 -11.41 -10.46 19.68
CA GLU A 45 -11.67 -9.12 20.25
C GLU A 45 -12.13 -9.16 21.70
N ARG A 46 -12.68 -10.29 22.12
CA ARG A 46 -13.22 -10.50 23.48
C ARG A 46 -12.40 -11.49 24.29
N THR A 47 -11.26 -11.94 23.75
CA THR A 47 -10.46 -12.92 24.49
C THR A 47 -9.78 -12.27 25.69
N GLU A 48 -9.87 -12.95 26.84
CA GLU A 48 -9.14 -12.60 28.06
C GLU A 48 -7.83 -13.38 28.16
N HIS A 49 -7.54 -14.25 27.21
CA HIS A 49 -6.30 -15.01 27.19
C HIS A 49 -5.13 -14.13 26.77
N ASP A 50 -4.27 -13.77 27.69
CA ASP A 50 -3.09 -12.94 27.49
C ASP A 50 -2.18 -13.46 26.36
N THR A 51 -2.12 -14.80 26.22
CA THR A 51 -1.31 -15.44 25.17
C THR A 51 -1.81 -15.20 23.75
N LEU A 52 -3.07 -14.80 23.58
CA LEU A 52 -3.70 -14.57 22.28
C LEU A 52 -3.75 -13.10 21.88
N VAL A 53 -3.62 -12.19 22.84
CA VAL A 53 -3.70 -10.75 22.59
C VAL A 53 -2.60 -10.30 21.63
N GLY A 54 -1.35 -10.72 21.88
CA GLY A 54 -0.23 -10.37 21.00
C GLY A 54 -0.42 -10.83 19.56
N PRO A 55 -0.65 -12.13 19.32
CA PRO A 55 -0.93 -12.62 17.97
C PRO A 55 -2.12 -11.94 17.29
N TYR A 56 -3.20 -11.70 18.02
CA TYR A 56 -4.36 -10.99 17.48
C TYR A 56 -4.00 -9.57 17.01
N LEU A 57 -3.31 -8.81 17.84
CA LEU A 57 -2.90 -7.44 17.49
C LEU A 57 -1.97 -7.42 16.26
N CYS A 58 -1.03 -8.37 16.19
CA CYS A 58 -0.13 -8.50 15.05
C CYS A 58 -0.88 -8.83 13.74
N LEU A 59 -1.82 -9.77 13.80
CA LEU A 59 -2.64 -10.14 12.65
C LEU A 59 -3.53 -8.99 12.19
N GLN A 60 -4.14 -8.28 13.12
CA GLN A 60 -4.97 -7.12 12.81
C GLN A 60 -4.15 -6.01 12.15
N GLN A 61 -2.96 -5.76 12.64
CA GLN A 61 -2.03 -4.81 12.02
C GLN A 61 -1.66 -5.26 10.61
N GLY A 62 -1.37 -6.54 10.44
CA GLY A 62 -1.06 -7.12 9.13
C GLY A 62 -2.19 -6.94 8.14
N VAL A 63 -3.43 -7.21 8.54
CA VAL A 63 -4.62 -7.02 7.71
C VAL A 63 -4.74 -5.56 7.26
N TRP A 64 -4.68 -4.62 8.18
CA TRP A 64 -4.79 -3.19 7.85
C TRP A 64 -3.64 -2.71 6.96
N HIS A 65 -2.44 -3.18 7.23
CA HIS A 65 -1.25 -2.85 6.43
C HIS A 65 -1.42 -3.31 4.98
N GLU A 66 -1.85 -4.55 4.78
CA GLU A 66 -2.06 -5.09 3.43
C GLU A 66 -3.22 -4.41 2.70
N GLU A 67 -4.31 -4.12 3.39
CA GLU A 67 -5.43 -3.35 2.82
C GLU A 67 -4.98 -1.96 2.36
N MET A 68 -4.16 -1.28 3.16
CA MET A 68 -3.60 0.03 2.82
C MET A 68 -2.73 -0.06 1.56
N TYR A 69 -1.85 -1.06 1.48
CA TYR A 69 -0.97 -1.26 0.33
C TYR A 69 -1.76 -1.52 -0.95
N ILE A 70 -2.78 -2.35 -0.89
CA ILE A 70 -3.64 -2.65 -2.03
C ILE A 70 -4.34 -1.37 -2.54
N ARG A 71 -4.86 -0.56 -1.63
CA ARG A 71 -5.46 0.74 -1.96
C ARG A 71 -4.45 1.67 -2.61
N TRP A 72 -3.26 1.74 -2.03
CA TRP A 72 -2.19 2.57 -2.57
C TRP A 72 -1.78 2.13 -3.97
N CYS A 73 -1.59 0.84 -4.20
CA CYS A 73 -1.26 0.30 -5.54
C CYS A 73 -2.33 0.66 -6.57
N THR A 74 -3.60 0.52 -6.21
CA THR A 74 -4.72 0.87 -7.09
C THR A 74 -4.74 2.36 -7.42
N TRP A 75 -4.55 3.20 -6.41
CA TRP A 75 -4.49 4.66 -6.57
C TRP A 75 -3.28 5.07 -7.43
N ALA A 76 -2.10 4.55 -7.11
CA ALA A 76 -0.87 4.86 -7.82
C ALA A 76 -0.95 4.44 -9.29
N ARG A 77 -1.51 3.26 -9.56
CA ARG A 77 -1.71 2.75 -10.92
C ARG A 77 -2.62 3.69 -11.73
N ALA A 78 -3.71 4.15 -11.13
CA ALA A 78 -4.63 5.09 -11.77
C ALA A 78 -3.94 6.44 -12.06
N ARG A 79 -3.09 6.93 -11.16
CA ARG A 79 -2.32 8.16 -11.35
C ARG A 79 -1.32 8.05 -12.49
N ILE A 80 -0.63 6.94 -12.60
CA ILE A 80 0.32 6.70 -13.69
C ILE A 80 -0.42 6.65 -15.03
N ALA A 81 -1.56 5.96 -15.10
CA ALA A 81 -2.38 5.90 -16.30
C ALA A 81 -2.89 7.29 -16.71
N SER A 82 -3.34 8.09 -15.76
CA SER A 82 -3.80 9.47 -16.00
C SER A 82 -2.65 10.35 -16.53
N ARG A 83 -1.47 10.24 -15.92
CA ARG A 83 -0.29 10.98 -16.33
C ARG A 83 0.17 10.58 -17.74
N ALA A 84 0.15 9.31 -18.08
CA ALA A 84 0.51 8.82 -19.41
C ALA A 84 -0.41 9.40 -20.49
N ARG A 85 -1.70 9.53 -20.21
CA ARG A 85 -2.65 10.18 -21.11
C ARG A 85 -2.38 11.67 -21.27
N ARG A 86 -2.00 12.36 -20.21
CA ARG A 86 -1.64 13.79 -20.21
C ARG A 86 -0.27 14.05 -20.84
N GLY A 87 0.66 13.09 -20.77
CA GLY A 87 2.01 13.18 -21.33
C GLY A 87 2.06 13.27 -22.86
N ARG A 88 0.93 13.08 -23.54
CA ARG A 88 0.79 13.37 -24.96
C ARG A 88 0.66 14.86 -25.26
N ARG A 89 0.54 15.74 -24.24
CA ARG A 89 0.59 17.19 -24.35
C ARG A 89 1.95 17.69 -23.89
N PRO A 90 2.56 18.68 -24.58
CA PRO A 90 3.88 19.19 -24.17
C PRO A 90 3.80 19.76 -22.75
N ARG A 91 4.68 19.25 -21.88
CA ARG A 91 4.80 19.70 -20.48
C ARG A 91 5.35 21.12 -20.43
N ARG A 92 4.66 22.00 -19.73
CA ARG A 92 5.26 23.26 -19.31
C ARG A 92 6.26 23.01 -18.19
N ARG A 93 7.47 23.58 -18.30
CA ARG A 93 8.55 23.45 -17.30
C ARG A 93 8.11 23.81 -15.87
N ARG A 94 7.05 24.60 -15.74
CA ARG A 94 6.51 25.07 -14.44
C ARG A 94 5.73 24.00 -13.66
N ASP A 95 5.41 22.87 -14.27
CA ASP A 95 4.60 21.83 -13.65
C ASP A 95 5.43 20.80 -12.87
N ALA A 96 6.76 20.92 -12.92
CA ALA A 96 7.64 20.04 -12.17
C ALA A 96 7.72 20.48 -10.71
N ILE A 97 7.21 19.65 -9.80
CA ILE A 97 7.32 19.89 -8.36
C ILE A 97 8.74 19.53 -7.92
N ASP A 98 9.44 20.50 -7.35
CA ASP A 98 10.72 20.24 -6.72
C ASP A 98 10.48 19.67 -5.32
N LEU A 99 10.58 18.34 -5.21
CA LEU A 99 10.38 17.63 -3.95
C LEU A 99 11.42 18.02 -2.89
N HIS A 100 12.65 18.34 -3.31
CA HIS A 100 13.69 18.79 -2.37
C HIS A 100 13.31 20.13 -1.72
N ALA A 101 12.77 21.05 -2.51
CA ALA A 101 12.31 22.34 -1.99
C ALA A 101 11.10 22.18 -1.05
N VAL A 102 10.17 21.27 -1.38
CA VAL A 102 9.00 20.96 -0.55
C VAL A 102 9.43 20.36 0.78
N VAL A 103 10.32 19.37 0.76
CA VAL A 103 10.85 18.72 1.97
C VAL A 103 11.61 19.72 2.83
N ALA A 104 12.46 20.55 2.24
CA ALA A 104 13.22 21.58 2.96
C ALA A 104 12.31 22.58 3.67
N ARG A 105 11.21 23.01 3.03
CA ARG A 105 10.22 23.90 3.64
C ARG A 105 9.50 23.25 4.81
N THR A 106 9.14 22.00 4.69
CA THR A 106 8.46 21.23 5.75
C THR A 106 9.38 21.01 6.95
N ALA A 107 10.66 20.74 6.72
CA ALA A 107 11.65 20.52 7.78
C ALA A 107 11.95 21.79 8.60
N ARG A 108 11.71 22.99 8.04
CA ARG A 108 11.92 24.28 8.73
C ARG A 108 10.78 24.69 9.66
N ARG A 109 9.66 23.99 9.63
CA ARG A 109 8.52 24.23 10.53
C ARG A 109 8.63 23.34 11.80
#